data_ded4c6d1d8d84b117a68440d4eaa61d9
#
_entry.id   ded4c6d1d8d84b117a68440d4eaa61d9
#
_cell.length_a   1.000
_cell.length_b   1.000
_cell.length_c   1.000
_cell.angle_alpha   90.00
_cell.angle_beta   90.00
_cell.angle_gamma   90.00
#
_symmetry.space_group_name_H-M   'P 1'
#
loop_
_entity.id
_entity.type
_entity.pdbx_description
1 polymer ?
#
loop_
_entity_poly.entity_id
_entity_poly.type
_entity_poly.pdbx_seq_one_letter_code
_entity_poly.pdbx_strand_id
1 'polypeptide(L)'
;NMADGTRFGTLQRLIDAGFYTDADGEYRACNISFDSPCYNNIFRVYSVYEIDLKTFNYIRTAFEDDTDFRNFVAETRKYNIVAALENESIPANPKLLTLSTCTAGGKKRLVVHAYLYARETV
;
A
#
# COMPACT_ATOMS: atom_id res chain seq x y z
N ASN A 1 -10.64 0.59 -12.62
CA ASN A 1 -12.08 0.45 -12.66
C ASN A 1 -12.54 -0.75 -11.85
N MET A 2 -13.35 -0.52 -10.85
CA MET A 2 -13.83 -1.57 -9.94
C MET A 2 -14.76 -2.57 -10.62
N ALA A 3 -15.53 -2.12 -11.59
CA ALA A 3 -16.60 -2.92 -12.16
C ALA A 3 -16.12 -4.12 -12.98
N ASP A 4 -14.99 -3.99 -13.65
CA ASP A 4 -14.50 -5.05 -14.54
C ASP A 4 -13.40 -5.91 -13.92
N GLY A 5 -13.06 -5.68 -12.66
CA GLY A 5 -12.05 -6.46 -11.96
C GLY A 5 -10.62 -6.20 -12.42
N THR A 6 -10.42 -5.21 -13.29
CA THR A 6 -9.08 -4.81 -13.72
C THR A 6 -8.60 -3.62 -12.90
N ARG A 7 -7.33 -3.29 -13.01
CA ARG A 7 -6.73 -2.16 -12.30
C ARG A 7 -7.05 -2.25 -10.81
N PHE A 8 -7.72 -1.22 -10.29
CA PHE A 8 -7.98 -1.10 -8.85
C PHE A 8 -9.06 -2.06 -8.33
N GLY A 9 -9.81 -2.72 -9.21
CA GLY A 9 -10.76 -3.73 -8.78
C GLY A 9 -10.09 -4.90 -8.06
N THR A 10 -8.86 -5.22 -8.43
CA THR A 10 -8.10 -6.31 -7.80
C THR A 10 -7.55 -5.95 -6.43
N LEU A 11 -7.54 -4.66 -6.05
CA LEU A 11 -7.04 -4.24 -4.74
C LEU A 11 -7.84 -4.83 -3.58
N GLN A 12 -9.11 -5.20 -3.81
CA GLN A 12 -9.91 -5.84 -2.78
C GLN A 12 -9.30 -7.14 -2.26
N ARG A 13 -8.53 -7.82 -3.09
CA ARG A 13 -7.84 -9.06 -2.70
C ARG A 13 -6.75 -8.82 -1.67
N LEU A 14 -6.25 -7.60 -1.58
CA LEU A 14 -5.18 -7.27 -0.65
C LEU A 14 -5.65 -7.26 0.81
N ILE A 15 -6.95 -7.33 1.04
CA ILE A 15 -7.50 -7.49 2.40
C ILE A 15 -7.47 -8.95 2.84
N ASP A 16 -7.46 -9.89 1.89
CA ASP A 16 -7.51 -11.31 2.17
C ASP A 16 -6.17 -11.80 2.75
N ALA A 17 -6.21 -12.35 3.96
CA ALA A 17 -5.02 -12.88 4.62
C ALA A 17 -4.32 -13.98 3.80
N GLY A 18 -5.08 -14.78 3.05
CA GLY A 18 -4.52 -15.83 2.20
C GLY A 18 -3.65 -15.30 1.07
N PHE A 19 -3.81 -14.04 0.71
CA PHE A 19 -3.00 -13.41 -0.33
C PHE A 19 -1.53 -13.24 0.12
N TYR A 20 -1.28 -13.21 1.42
CA TYR A 20 0.05 -13.00 1.99
C TYR A 20 0.65 -14.27 2.57
N THR A 21 0.15 -15.42 2.15
CA THR A 21 0.59 -16.71 2.67
C THR A 21 0.93 -17.61 1.49
N ASP A 22 2.11 -18.26 1.54
CA ASP A 22 2.49 -19.25 0.53
C ASP A 22 1.91 -20.63 0.84
N ALA A 23 2.28 -21.63 0.04
CA ALA A 23 1.77 -23.00 0.19
C ALA A 23 2.16 -23.63 1.53
N ASP A 24 3.24 -23.16 2.15
CA ASP A 24 3.74 -23.67 3.44
C ASP A 24 3.18 -22.91 4.63
N GLY A 25 2.32 -21.91 4.40
CA GLY A 25 1.75 -21.09 5.46
C GLY A 25 2.65 -19.94 5.92
N GLU A 26 3.77 -19.71 5.23
CA GLU A 26 4.70 -18.64 5.56
C GLU A 26 4.31 -17.33 4.91
N TYR A 27 4.70 -16.23 5.54
CA TYR A 27 4.43 -14.90 5.02
C TYR A 27 5.06 -14.70 3.64
N ARG A 28 4.28 -14.16 2.71
CA ARG A 28 4.72 -13.79 1.38
C ARG A 28 4.40 -12.32 1.13
N ALA A 29 5.42 -11.52 0.85
CA ALA A 29 5.24 -10.11 0.56
C ALA A 29 4.44 -9.90 -0.74
N CYS A 30 3.64 -8.86 -0.76
CA CYS A 30 2.91 -8.44 -1.97
C CYS A 30 3.69 -7.34 -2.67
N ASN A 31 4.08 -7.58 -3.91
CA ASN A 31 4.84 -6.63 -4.71
C ASN A 31 3.97 -6.05 -5.81
N ILE A 32 4.13 -4.74 -6.05
CA ILE A 32 3.44 -4.03 -7.13
C ILE A 32 4.52 -3.49 -8.07
N SER A 33 4.43 -3.87 -9.34
CA SER A 33 5.32 -3.32 -10.36
C SER A 33 4.77 -2.00 -10.87
N PHE A 34 5.62 -1.00 -10.91
CA PHE A 34 5.27 0.32 -11.43
C PHE A 34 6.43 0.82 -12.28
N ASP A 35 6.28 0.75 -13.58
CA ASP A 35 7.36 1.07 -14.51
C ASP A 35 7.27 2.52 -14.97
N SER A 36 8.41 3.19 -15.00
CA SER A 36 8.59 4.49 -15.59
C SER A 36 9.47 4.37 -16.84
N PRO A 37 9.61 5.44 -17.65
CA PRO A 37 10.46 5.37 -18.84
C PRO A 37 11.91 4.98 -18.56
N CYS A 38 12.44 5.30 -17.38
CA CYS A 38 13.84 5.06 -17.04
C CYS A 38 14.05 3.88 -16.09
N TYR A 39 13.01 3.44 -15.39
CA TYR A 39 13.15 2.43 -14.34
C TYR A 39 11.98 1.45 -14.32
N ASN A 40 12.30 0.21 -13.97
CA ASN A 40 11.31 -0.76 -13.52
C ASN A 40 11.32 -0.74 -12.00
N ASN A 41 10.21 -0.36 -11.38
CA ASN A 41 10.11 -0.19 -9.94
C ASN A 41 9.26 -1.29 -9.34
N ILE A 42 9.71 -1.85 -8.22
CA ILE A 42 8.95 -2.81 -7.44
C ILE A 42 8.67 -2.19 -6.09
N PHE A 43 7.40 -1.98 -5.78
CA PHE A 43 6.94 -1.49 -4.48
C PHE A 43 6.38 -2.64 -3.69
N ARG A 44 6.68 -2.65 -2.40
CA ARG A 44 6.20 -3.70 -1.50
C ARG A 44 5.12 -3.13 -0.58
N VAL A 45 3.96 -3.77 -0.58
CA VAL A 45 2.82 -3.34 0.22
C VAL A 45 3.12 -3.50 1.70
N TYR A 46 2.83 -2.48 2.51
CA TYR A 46 3.04 -2.54 3.96
C TYR A 46 1.79 -2.16 4.75
N SER A 47 0.78 -1.56 4.13
CA SER A 47 -0.46 -1.20 4.83
C SER A 47 -1.64 -1.20 3.87
N VAL A 48 -2.73 -1.81 4.29
CA VAL A 48 -4.01 -1.83 3.55
C VAL A 48 -5.12 -1.54 4.55
N TYR A 49 -6.01 -0.61 4.21
CA TYR A 49 -7.14 -0.28 5.09
C TYR A 49 -8.29 0.35 4.30
N GLU A 50 -9.45 0.36 4.93
CA GLU A 50 -10.60 1.10 4.42
C GLU A 50 -10.82 2.31 5.33
N ILE A 51 -11.10 3.47 4.77
CA ILE A 51 -11.20 4.69 5.53
C ILE A 51 -12.27 5.62 4.95
N ASP A 52 -12.93 6.37 5.83
CA ASP A 52 -13.78 7.48 5.47
C ASP A 52 -12.88 8.65 5.04
N LEU A 53 -13.30 9.39 4.03
CA LEU A 53 -12.53 10.49 3.45
C LEU A 53 -12.14 11.58 4.47
N LYS A 54 -12.88 11.71 5.56
CA LYS A 54 -12.68 12.78 6.54
C LYS A 54 -11.77 12.41 7.70
N THR A 55 -11.41 11.14 7.83
CA THR A 55 -10.72 10.65 9.02
C THR A 55 -9.24 11.02 9.02
N PHE A 56 -8.58 10.94 7.87
CA PHE A 56 -7.12 11.04 7.79
C PHE A 56 -6.72 11.40 6.37
N ASN A 57 -5.79 12.35 6.22
CA ASN A 57 -5.25 12.69 4.91
C ASN A 57 -4.18 11.67 4.51
N TYR A 58 -4.60 10.62 3.82
CA TYR A 58 -3.72 9.55 3.38
C TYR A 58 -3.00 9.86 2.05
N ILE A 59 -3.36 10.96 1.40
CA ILE A 59 -2.72 11.40 0.16
C ILE A 59 -1.87 12.63 0.47
N ARG A 60 -0.65 12.40 0.93
CA ARG A 60 0.30 13.47 1.19
C ARG A 60 1.53 13.30 0.33
N THR A 61 1.96 14.37 -0.31
CA THR A 61 3.14 14.39 -1.18
C THR A 61 4.23 15.32 -0.67
N ALA A 62 3.94 16.12 0.35
CA ALA A 62 4.90 17.07 0.94
C ALA A 62 4.91 16.94 2.45
N PHE A 63 6.11 17.00 3.03
CA PHE A 63 6.33 16.86 4.46
C PHE A 63 7.27 17.96 4.93
N GLU A 64 7.05 18.46 6.15
CA GLU A 64 7.86 19.56 6.69
C GLU A 64 9.29 19.12 6.99
N ASP A 65 9.47 17.90 7.48
CA ASP A 65 10.76 17.34 7.84
C ASP A 65 10.67 15.82 7.94
N ASP A 66 11.79 15.19 8.31
CA ASP A 66 11.85 13.73 8.43
C ASP A 66 10.94 13.19 9.52
N THR A 67 10.74 13.96 10.59
CA THR A 67 9.85 13.56 11.68
C THR A 67 8.40 13.54 11.21
N ASP A 68 7.98 14.56 10.46
CA ASP A 68 6.64 14.62 9.90
C ASP A 68 6.39 13.44 8.96
N PHE A 69 7.37 13.12 8.13
CA PHE A 69 7.29 11.97 7.22
C PHE A 69 7.18 10.64 7.99
N ARG A 70 8.02 10.44 9.01
CA ARG A 70 7.96 9.22 9.83
C ARG A 70 6.63 9.09 10.56
N ASN A 71 6.08 10.20 11.03
CA ASN A 71 4.77 10.19 11.67
C ASN A 71 3.67 9.80 10.69
N PHE A 72 3.76 10.25 9.45
CA PHE A 72 2.82 9.83 8.41
C PHE A 72 2.91 8.33 8.16
N VAL A 73 4.11 7.78 8.02
CA VAL A 73 4.30 6.34 7.82
C VAL A 73 3.72 5.55 9.00
N ALA A 74 3.97 6.01 10.23
CA ALA A 74 3.42 5.37 11.42
C ALA A 74 1.89 5.40 11.44
N GLU A 75 1.28 6.52 11.02
CA GLU A 75 -0.18 6.62 10.93
C GLU A 75 -0.72 5.63 9.88
N THR A 76 -0.09 5.53 8.73
CA THR A 76 -0.54 4.59 7.71
C THR A 76 -0.48 3.15 8.20
N ARG A 77 0.52 2.81 9.01
CA ARG A 77 0.62 1.47 9.60
C ARG A 77 -0.44 1.23 10.67
N LYS A 78 -0.79 2.26 11.42
CA LYS A 78 -1.79 2.17 12.47
C LYS A 78 -3.17 1.77 11.93
N TYR A 79 -3.53 2.26 10.75
CA TYR A 79 -4.81 1.95 10.14
C TYR A 79 -4.85 0.59 9.43
N ASN A 80 -3.71 -0.05 9.23
CA ASN A 80 -3.61 -1.33 8.53
C ASN A 80 -4.51 -2.40 9.18
N ILE A 81 -5.30 -3.08 8.35
CA ILE A 81 -6.22 -4.13 8.79
C ILE A 81 -5.74 -5.54 8.44
N VAL A 82 -4.61 -5.66 7.74
CA VAL A 82 -4.06 -6.95 7.32
C VAL A 82 -2.92 -7.33 8.24
N ALA A 83 -3.17 -8.26 9.16
CA ALA A 83 -2.20 -8.64 10.19
C ALA A 83 -0.87 -9.13 9.61
N ALA A 84 -0.88 -9.81 8.48
CA ALA A 84 0.33 -10.32 7.85
C ALA A 84 1.33 -9.20 7.51
N LEU A 85 0.85 -7.99 7.20
CA LEU A 85 1.70 -6.86 6.83
C LEU A 85 2.50 -6.28 8.00
N GLU A 86 2.16 -6.65 9.22
CA GLU A 86 2.98 -6.28 10.39
C GLU A 86 4.38 -6.91 10.33
N ASN A 87 4.57 -7.91 9.48
CA ASN A 87 5.89 -8.53 9.27
C ASN A 87 6.82 -7.68 8.39
N GLU A 88 6.30 -6.64 7.71
CA GLU A 88 7.12 -5.82 6.85
C GLU A 88 7.97 -4.84 7.65
N SER A 89 9.25 -4.73 7.27
CA SER A 89 10.18 -3.75 7.82
C SER A 89 10.39 -2.65 6.79
N ILE A 90 10.00 -1.43 7.14
CA ILE A 90 10.09 -0.29 6.24
C ILE A 90 11.43 0.41 6.43
N PRO A 91 12.19 0.68 5.35
CA PRO A 91 13.46 1.40 5.48
C PRO A 91 13.27 2.82 6.01
N ALA A 92 14.36 3.46 6.44
CA ALA A 92 14.31 4.73 7.14
C ALA A 92 13.74 5.88 6.29
N ASN A 93 14.07 5.92 5.02
CA ASN A 93 13.61 6.98 4.11
C ASN A 93 13.01 6.36 2.85
N PRO A 94 11.83 5.72 2.97
CA PRO A 94 11.25 5.02 1.83
C PRO A 94 10.65 6.00 0.84
N LYS A 95 10.65 5.59 -0.43
CA LYS A 95 9.77 6.21 -1.42
C LYS A 95 8.44 5.48 -1.36
N LEU A 96 7.35 6.21 -1.26
CA LEU A 96 6.04 5.63 -1.06
C LEU A 96 5.18 5.67 -2.31
N LEU A 97 4.35 4.66 -2.46
CA LEU A 97 3.28 4.61 -3.44
C LEU A 97 1.97 4.47 -2.67
N THR A 98 1.00 5.30 -2.97
CA THR A 98 -0.34 5.21 -2.39
C THR A 98 -1.35 4.99 -3.50
N LEU A 99 -2.12 3.92 -3.37
CA LEU A 99 -3.22 3.61 -4.26
C LEU A 99 -4.53 3.72 -3.49
N SER A 100 -5.54 4.27 -4.14
CA SER A 100 -6.84 4.47 -3.49
C SER A 100 -7.96 4.19 -4.48
N THR A 101 -9.00 3.51 -4.01
CA THR A 101 -10.18 3.24 -4.82
C THR A 101 -11.43 3.25 -3.93
N CYS A 102 -12.59 3.49 -4.54
CA CYS A 102 -13.85 3.43 -3.81
C CYS A 102 -14.19 1.98 -3.45
N THR A 103 -14.73 1.80 -2.25
CA THR A 103 -15.30 0.51 -1.86
C THR A 103 -16.69 0.35 -2.49
N ALA A 104 -17.25 -0.86 -2.38
CA ALA A 104 -18.62 -1.11 -2.80
C ALA A 104 -19.56 -0.15 -2.07
N GLY A 105 -20.39 0.56 -2.80
CA GLY A 105 -21.28 1.58 -2.24
C GLY A 105 -20.69 2.98 -2.17
N GLY A 106 -19.41 3.15 -2.44
CA GLY A 106 -18.75 4.45 -2.57
C GLY A 106 -18.59 5.27 -1.30
N LYS A 107 -18.86 4.69 -0.12
CA LYS A 107 -18.84 5.41 1.15
C LYS A 107 -17.45 5.50 1.78
N LYS A 108 -16.60 4.57 1.44
CA LYS A 108 -15.24 4.51 1.98
C LYS A 108 -14.24 4.37 0.85
N ARG A 109 -12.99 4.56 1.18
CA ARG A 109 -11.87 4.31 0.26
C ARG A 109 -11.08 3.11 0.74
N LEU A 110 -10.74 2.23 -0.18
CA LEU A 110 -9.71 1.23 0.05
C LEU A 110 -8.38 1.88 -0.27
N VAL A 111 -7.47 1.88 0.67
CA VAL A 111 -6.16 2.55 0.55
C VAL A 111 -5.07 1.51 0.71
N VAL A 112 -4.09 1.56 -0.19
CA VAL A 112 -2.93 0.69 -0.17
C VAL A 112 -1.68 1.56 -0.18
N HIS A 113 -0.81 1.36 0.79
CA HIS A 113 0.51 2.00 0.83
C HIS A 113 1.59 0.96 0.60
N ALA A 114 2.57 1.33 -0.20
CA ALA A 114 3.73 0.49 -0.48
C ALA A 114 4.99 1.34 -0.46
N TYR A 115 6.13 0.70 -0.21
CA TYR A 115 7.42 1.37 -0.27
C TYR A 115 8.28 0.79 -1.40
N LEU A 116 9.14 1.62 -1.96
CA LEU A 116 10.05 1.17 -3.02
C LEU A 116 11.01 0.13 -2.47
N TYR A 117 10.90 -1.09 -2.97
CA TYR A 117 11.70 -2.23 -2.56
C TYR A 117 12.90 -2.45 -3.47
N ALA A 118 12.69 -2.35 -4.77
CA ALA A 118 13.74 -2.58 -5.76
C ALA A 118 13.50 -1.71 -6.99
N ARG A 119 14.58 -1.30 -7.64
CA ARG A 119 14.53 -0.50 -8.86
C ARG A 119 15.62 -0.98 -9.81
N GLU A 120 15.24 -1.19 -11.06
CA GLU A 120 16.18 -1.54 -12.11
C GLU A 120 16.12 -0.49 -13.21
N THR A 121 17.30 -0.13 -13.75
CA THR A 121 17.39 0.75 -14.89
C THR A 121 16.95 0.01 -16.15
N VAL A 122 16.10 0.64 -16.91
CA VAL A 122 15.63 0.06 -18.19
C VAL A 122 16.75 0.05 -19.23
#